data_45b00493116fb0f2ca9dd1a0fbf982fe
#
_entry.id   45b00493116fb0f2ca9dd1a0fbf982fe
#
_cell.length_a   1.000
_cell.length_b   1.000
_cell.length_c   1.000
_cell.angle_alpha   90.00
_cell.angle_beta   90.00
_cell.angle_gamma   90.00
#
_symmetry.space_group_name_H-M   'P 1'
#
loop_
_entity.id
_entity.type
_entity.pdbx_description
1 polymer ?
#
loop_
_entity_poly.entity_id
_entity_poly.type
_entity_poly.pdbx_seq_one_letter_code
_entity_poly.pdbx_strand_id
1 'polypeptide(L)'
;MPTVNESLRDESIAHSVWLSRYATGVANRMVKLLNETDADLSARLLDALDRLPPESFTVSRLESLLGSVRDLNHQAVATMQAGLESELVALAKNEASYQLSLFDSLLPSQVLSHYPLQGITADMVYAAAMAQPFQGRLLSEWAENLESDRLARIVNAVRRGYLAGDRVETIARNVRGHANKDYRDGSLQMSRANAASIAKTAVNHLAATARNSFTSANRDIVKGKQWLSTLDNKTSHDCIIRDLLRYTLDNKPVGHKVPYLQGPGKIHFCCRSTETLILKSWRELGIDIDEMDEGTRASMDGQVPGKTSYLEWLGRQPAQRQDQVLGAERGRLFRAGEIDLADMFTDKGEWISLERLKQLSGTDN
;
A
#
# COMPACT_ATOMS: atom_id res chain seq x y z
N MET A 1 5.96 -18.69 -27.57
CA MET A 1 4.91 -18.38 -26.59
C MET A 1 5.59 -18.13 -25.24
N PRO A 2 5.06 -17.30 -24.34
CA PRO A 2 5.69 -17.08 -23.03
C PRO A 2 5.69 -18.38 -22.20
N THR A 3 6.71 -18.56 -21.36
CA THR A 3 6.73 -19.65 -20.36
C THR A 3 5.60 -19.48 -19.35
N VAL A 4 5.23 -20.54 -18.64
CA VAL A 4 4.22 -20.46 -17.56
C VAL A 4 4.67 -19.47 -16.48
N ASN A 5 5.95 -19.43 -16.12
CA ASN A 5 6.49 -18.44 -15.16
C ASN A 5 6.39 -17.00 -15.65
N GLU A 6 6.52 -16.77 -16.94
CA GLU A 6 6.35 -15.44 -17.52
C GLU A 6 4.89 -15.03 -17.60
N SER A 7 4.00 -15.95 -17.98
CA SER A 7 2.56 -15.71 -17.93
C SER A 7 2.09 -15.41 -16.51
N LEU A 8 2.57 -16.16 -15.51
CA LEU A 8 2.30 -15.88 -14.10
C LEU A 8 2.80 -14.49 -13.67
N ARG A 9 3.98 -14.09 -14.15
CA ARG A 9 4.53 -12.76 -13.87
C ARG A 9 3.67 -11.66 -14.50
N ASP A 10 3.32 -11.78 -15.76
CA ASP A 10 2.54 -10.78 -16.49
C ASP A 10 1.13 -10.63 -15.89
N GLU A 11 0.49 -11.74 -15.53
CA GLU A 11 -0.79 -11.74 -14.82
C GLU A 11 -0.67 -11.15 -13.41
N SER A 12 0.42 -11.44 -12.68
CA SER A 12 0.68 -10.83 -11.37
C SER A 12 0.82 -9.30 -11.47
N ILE A 13 1.44 -8.79 -12.54
CA ILE A 13 1.56 -7.36 -12.81
C ILE A 13 0.18 -6.76 -13.15
N ALA A 14 -0.57 -7.38 -14.06
CA ALA A 14 -1.91 -6.94 -14.44
C ALA A 14 -2.83 -6.88 -13.22
N HIS A 15 -2.80 -7.91 -12.38
CA HIS A 15 -3.56 -7.96 -11.13
C HIS A 15 -3.13 -6.88 -10.14
N SER A 16 -1.83 -6.57 -10.02
CA SER A 16 -1.36 -5.49 -9.15
C SER A 16 -1.88 -4.10 -9.58
N VAL A 17 -2.01 -3.88 -10.89
CA VAL A 17 -2.63 -2.65 -11.44
C VAL A 17 -4.12 -2.59 -11.08
N TRP A 18 -4.82 -3.70 -11.23
CA TRP A 18 -6.23 -3.81 -10.81
C TRP A 18 -6.39 -3.54 -9.31
N LEU A 19 -5.58 -4.19 -8.46
CA LEU A 19 -5.55 -3.98 -7.00
C LEU A 19 -5.30 -2.52 -6.63
N SER A 20 -4.40 -1.84 -7.33
CA SER A 20 -4.11 -0.42 -7.08
C SER A 20 -5.32 0.48 -7.36
N ARG A 21 -6.09 0.17 -8.41
CA ARG A 21 -7.35 0.86 -8.74
C ARG A 21 -8.43 0.53 -7.72
N TYR A 22 -8.60 -0.73 -7.37
CA TYR A 22 -9.53 -1.20 -6.35
C TYR A 22 -9.24 -0.53 -5.00
N ALA A 23 -8.00 -0.57 -4.53
CA ALA A 23 -7.57 0.08 -3.30
C ALA A 23 -7.87 1.59 -3.27
N THR A 24 -7.71 2.26 -4.42
CA THR A 24 -8.07 3.68 -4.55
C THR A 24 -9.58 3.87 -4.45
N GLY A 25 -10.37 3.00 -5.06
CA GLY A 25 -11.84 3.00 -4.95
C GLY A 25 -12.30 2.80 -3.50
N VAL A 26 -11.76 1.81 -2.80
CA VAL A 26 -12.04 1.55 -1.37
C VAL A 26 -11.68 2.78 -0.53
N ALA A 27 -10.48 3.34 -0.71
CA ALA A 27 -10.05 4.53 0.01
C ALA A 27 -11.01 5.72 -0.18
N ASN A 28 -11.47 5.94 -1.41
CA ASN A 28 -12.43 7.02 -1.70
C ASN A 28 -13.79 6.77 -1.02
N ARG A 29 -14.26 5.52 -0.95
CA ARG A 29 -15.48 5.17 -0.22
C ARG A 29 -15.33 5.41 1.29
N MET A 30 -14.19 5.07 1.88
CA MET A 30 -13.90 5.33 3.29
C MET A 30 -13.88 6.83 3.59
N VAL A 31 -13.24 7.63 2.74
CA VAL A 31 -13.25 9.11 2.85
C VAL A 31 -14.67 9.66 2.70
N LYS A 32 -15.49 9.10 1.81
CA LYS A 32 -16.88 9.51 1.64
C LYS A 32 -17.69 9.26 2.91
N LEU A 33 -17.58 8.08 3.52
CA LEU A 33 -18.24 7.75 4.80
C LEU A 33 -17.86 8.73 5.91
N LEU A 34 -16.57 9.07 6.03
CA LEU A 34 -16.11 10.09 6.99
C LEU A 34 -16.68 11.47 6.67
N ASN A 35 -16.78 11.90 5.40
CA ASN A 35 -17.34 13.19 5.02
C ASN A 35 -18.84 13.30 5.31
N GLU A 36 -19.60 12.21 5.18
CA GLU A 36 -21.02 12.14 5.51
C GLU A 36 -21.23 12.35 7.01
N THR A 37 -20.51 11.62 7.85
CA THR A 37 -20.56 11.79 9.31
C THR A 37 -19.95 13.13 9.79
N ASP A 38 -19.01 13.72 9.05
CA ASP A 38 -18.46 15.05 9.34
C ASP A 38 -19.51 16.17 9.16
N ALA A 39 -20.54 15.96 8.36
CA ALA A 39 -21.65 16.88 8.24
C ALA A 39 -22.45 16.96 9.54
N ASP A 40 -22.79 15.80 10.10
CA ASP A 40 -23.53 15.70 11.35
C ASP A 40 -22.70 16.20 12.54
N LEU A 41 -21.42 15.85 12.56
CA LEU A 41 -20.48 16.35 13.57
C LEU A 41 -20.39 17.88 13.52
N SER A 42 -20.31 18.48 12.34
CA SER A 42 -20.24 19.93 12.18
C SER A 42 -21.55 20.62 12.62
N ALA A 43 -22.72 20.04 12.29
CA ALA A 43 -24.01 20.55 12.73
C ALA A 43 -24.16 20.49 14.26
N ARG A 44 -23.78 19.38 14.88
CA ARG A 44 -23.79 19.21 16.33
C ARG A 44 -22.80 20.15 17.04
N LEU A 45 -21.64 20.37 16.43
CA LEU A 45 -20.65 21.31 16.96
C LEU A 45 -21.19 22.73 16.95
N LEU A 46 -21.87 23.14 15.88
CA LEU A 46 -22.56 24.45 15.77
C LEU A 46 -23.60 24.61 16.89
N ASP A 47 -24.57 23.68 16.97
CA ASP A 47 -25.63 23.70 17.96
C ASP A 47 -25.11 23.77 19.41
N ALA A 48 -24.06 23.04 19.67
CA ALA A 48 -23.47 22.97 20.99
C ALA A 48 -22.65 24.23 21.34
N LEU A 49 -21.94 24.82 20.37
CA LEU A 49 -21.19 26.09 20.59
C LEU A 49 -22.15 27.29 20.71
N ASP A 50 -23.26 27.32 19.99
CA ASP A 50 -24.28 28.37 20.09
C ASP A 50 -24.94 28.44 21.47
N ARG A 51 -25.01 27.32 22.19
CA ARG A 51 -25.55 27.24 23.54
C ARG A 51 -24.55 27.67 24.63
N LEU A 52 -23.29 28.00 24.26
CA LEU A 52 -22.26 28.47 25.16
C LEU A 52 -22.09 30.00 25.03
N PRO A 53 -22.65 30.80 25.94
CA PRO A 53 -22.38 32.25 25.93
C PRO A 53 -20.90 32.49 26.11
N PRO A 54 -20.32 33.48 25.39
CA PRO A 54 -18.89 33.82 25.46
C PRO A 54 -18.40 34.10 26.90
N GLU A 55 -19.28 34.65 27.73
CA GLU A 55 -19.01 35.03 29.10
C GLU A 55 -19.00 33.86 30.08
N SER A 56 -19.44 32.67 29.68
CA SER A 56 -19.59 31.51 30.54
C SER A 56 -18.66 30.34 30.16
N PHE A 57 -17.62 30.60 29.34
CA PHE A 57 -16.66 29.60 28.96
C PHE A 57 -15.89 29.07 30.19
N THR A 58 -16.15 27.82 30.53
CA THR A 58 -15.36 27.07 31.51
C THR A 58 -14.85 25.79 30.88
N VAL A 59 -13.71 25.31 31.34
CA VAL A 59 -13.15 24.01 30.91
C VAL A 59 -14.16 22.88 31.04
N SER A 60 -14.93 22.89 32.15
CA SER A 60 -15.98 21.89 32.40
C SER A 60 -17.10 21.90 31.38
N ARG A 61 -17.53 23.06 30.90
CA ARG A 61 -18.56 23.17 29.84
C ARG A 61 -18.03 22.76 28.48
N LEU A 62 -16.78 23.11 28.17
CA LEU A 62 -16.12 22.60 26.96
C LEU A 62 -16.02 21.07 26.99
N GLU A 63 -15.70 20.50 28.13
CA GLU A 63 -15.60 19.05 28.29
C GLU A 63 -16.93 18.31 28.15
N SER A 64 -18.01 18.90 28.69
CA SER A 64 -19.37 18.39 28.48
C SER A 64 -19.79 18.42 27.02
N LEU A 65 -19.47 19.51 26.32
CA LEU A 65 -19.67 19.65 24.88
C LEU A 65 -18.91 18.60 24.08
N LEU A 66 -17.68 18.35 24.45
CA LEU A 66 -16.81 17.36 23.80
C LEU A 66 -17.29 15.93 24.01
N GLY A 67 -18.18 15.63 24.97
CA GLY A 67 -18.83 14.34 25.12
C GLY A 67 -19.59 13.92 23.83
N SER A 68 -20.52 14.75 23.37
CA SER A 68 -21.28 14.45 22.15
C SER A 68 -20.41 14.42 20.88
N VAL A 69 -19.33 15.20 20.85
CA VAL A 69 -18.36 15.17 19.75
C VAL A 69 -17.55 13.87 19.76
N ARG A 70 -17.19 13.35 20.93
CA ARG A 70 -16.54 12.04 21.06
C ARG A 70 -17.40 10.91 20.52
N ASP A 71 -18.69 10.89 20.90
CA ASP A 71 -19.63 9.86 20.46
C ASP A 71 -19.80 9.86 18.94
N LEU A 72 -19.94 11.04 18.32
CA LEU A 72 -20.05 11.17 16.87
C LEU A 72 -18.73 10.80 16.16
N ASN A 73 -17.58 11.16 16.75
CA ASN A 73 -16.28 10.78 16.23
C ASN A 73 -16.07 9.26 16.28
N HIS A 74 -16.45 8.64 17.38
CA HIS A 74 -16.43 7.17 17.51
C HIS A 74 -17.34 6.53 16.46
N GLN A 75 -18.59 6.99 16.32
CA GLN A 75 -19.54 6.48 15.33
C GLN A 75 -19.01 6.64 13.90
N ALA A 76 -18.36 7.77 13.57
CA ALA A 76 -17.77 8.01 12.26
C ALA A 76 -16.68 6.98 11.92
N VAL A 77 -15.77 6.73 12.86
CA VAL A 77 -14.69 5.77 12.65
C VAL A 77 -15.20 4.34 12.63
N ALA A 78 -16.14 3.98 13.51
CA ALA A 78 -16.79 2.66 13.53
C ALA A 78 -17.53 2.37 12.20
N THR A 79 -18.26 3.35 11.65
CA THR A 79 -18.93 3.23 10.36
C THR A 79 -17.92 3.03 9.22
N MET A 80 -16.85 3.79 9.21
CA MET A 80 -15.76 3.66 8.24
C MET A 80 -15.06 2.29 8.37
N GLN A 81 -14.78 1.83 9.59
CA GLN A 81 -14.17 0.53 9.84
C GLN A 81 -15.06 -0.61 9.35
N ALA A 82 -16.34 -0.62 9.68
CA ALA A 82 -17.29 -1.63 9.21
C ALA A 82 -17.40 -1.65 7.68
N GLY A 83 -17.40 -0.47 7.05
CA GLY A 83 -17.33 -0.36 5.59
C GLY A 83 -16.05 -0.96 5.01
N LEU A 84 -14.92 -0.70 5.62
CA LEU A 84 -13.62 -1.27 5.19
C LEU A 84 -13.60 -2.79 5.37
N GLU A 85 -14.07 -3.31 6.49
CA GLU A 85 -14.17 -4.74 6.75
C GLU A 85 -15.03 -5.46 5.70
N SER A 86 -16.18 -4.88 5.33
CA SER A 86 -17.03 -5.40 4.26
C SER A 86 -16.30 -5.48 2.92
N GLU A 87 -15.53 -4.45 2.55
CA GLU A 87 -14.71 -4.44 1.34
C GLU A 87 -13.62 -5.52 1.38
N LEU A 88 -12.98 -5.70 2.53
CA LEU A 88 -11.94 -6.70 2.71
C LEU A 88 -12.47 -8.14 2.65
N VAL A 89 -13.68 -8.39 3.19
CA VAL A 89 -14.36 -9.71 3.05
C VAL A 89 -14.65 -10.01 1.59
N ALA A 90 -15.19 -9.02 0.85
CA ALA A 90 -15.44 -9.18 -0.59
C ALA A 90 -14.15 -9.42 -1.38
N LEU A 91 -13.08 -8.69 -1.04
CA LEU A 91 -11.77 -8.89 -1.64
C LEU A 91 -11.18 -10.26 -1.32
N ALA A 92 -11.30 -10.76 -0.09
CA ALA A 92 -10.81 -12.08 0.29
C ALA A 92 -11.42 -13.19 -0.56
N LYS A 93 -12.73 -13.09 -0.86
CA LYS A 93 -13.40 -14.01 -1.77
C LYS A 93 -12.86 -13.94 -3.19
N ASN A 94 -12.64 -12.73 -3.69
CA ASN A 94 -12.06 -12.51 -5.02
C ASN A 94 -10.63 -13.05 -5.12
N GLU A 95 -9.77 -12.73 -4.15
CA GLU A 95 -8.38 -13.16 -4.13
C GLU A 95 -8.23 -14.68 -4.01
N ALA A 96 -9.04 -15.34 -3.17
CA ALA A 96 -9.03 -16.79 -3.04
C ALA A 96 -9.37 -17.48 -4.38
N SER A 97 -10.40 -16.99 -5.08
CA SER A 97 -10.81 -17.51 -6.39
C SER A 97 -9.78 -17.18 -7.47
N TYR A 98 -9.23 -15.97 -7.46
CA TYR A 98 -8.26 -15.52 -8.45
C TYR A 98 -7.00 -16.37 -8.44
N GLN A 99 -6.40 -16.62 -7.26
CA GLN A 99 -5.17 -17.41 -7.17
C GLN A 99 -5.36 -18.81 -7.75
N LEU A 100 -6.44 -19.48 -7.40
CA LEU A 100 -6.73 -20.82 -7.92
C LEU A 100 -6.98 -20.81 -9.43
N SER A 101 -7.83 -19.91 -9.93
CA SER A 101 -8.17 -19.80 -11.35
C SER A 101 -6.97 -19.46 -12.22
N LEU A 102 -6.08 -18.60 -11.73
CA LEU A 102 -4.86 -18.22 -12.43
C LEU A 102 -3.99 -19.45 -12.69
N PHE A 103 -3.71 -20.22 -11.66
CA PHE A 103 -2.86 -21.40 -11.79
C PHE A 103 -3.54 -22.52 -12.58
N ASP A 104 -4.82 -22.75 -12.40
CA ASP A 104 -5.60 -23.73 -13.15
C ASP A 104 -5.60 -23.42 -14.65
N SER A 105 -5.66 -22.14 -15.04
CA SER A 105 -5.66 -21.71 -16.43
C SER A 105 -4.29 -21.77 -17.12
N LEU A 106 -3.19 -21.70 -16.37
CA LEU A 106 -1.84 -21.59 -16.91
C LEU A 106 -1.06 -22.92 -16.86
N LEU A 107 -1.40 -23.81 -15.93
CA LEU A 107 -0.69 -25.07 -15.78
C LEU A 107 -1.16 -26.11 -16.79
N PRO A 108 -0.25 -26.89 -17.41
CA PRO A 108 -0.61 -28.01 -18.26
C PRO A 108 -1.45 -29.05 -17.52
N SER A 109 -2.40 -29.67 -18.20
CA SER A 109 -3.28 -30.70 -17.63
C SER A 109 -2.51 -31.89 -17.05
N GLN A 110 -1.36 -32.23 -17.63
CA GLN A 110 -0.48 -33.28 -17.11
C GLN A 110 0.09 -32.89 -15.74
N VAL A 111 0.43 -31.60 -15.52
CA VAL A 111 0.90 -31.11 -14.22
C VAL A 111 -0.23 -31.17 -13.21
N LEU A 112 -1.41 -30.66 -13.57
CA LEU A 112 -2.61 -30.65 -12.70
C LEU A 112 -3.07 -32.06 -12.30
N SER A 113 -2.88 -33.08 -13.16
CA SER A 113 -3.24 -34.45 -12.86
C SER A 113 -2.29 -35.10 -11.83
N HIS A 114 -1.01 -34.72 -11.81
CA HIS A 114 -0.03 -35.21 -10.84
C HIS A 114 0.03 -34.38 -9.56
N TYR A 115 -0.20 -33.09 -9.69
CA TYR A 115 -0.14 -32.09 -8.62
C TYR A 115 -1.45 -31.25 -8.61
N PRO A 116 -2.56 -31.81 -8.11
CA PRO A 116 -3.82 -31.09 -8.03
C PRO A 116 -3.70 -29.87 -7.10
N LEU A 117 -4.15 -28.72 -7.59
CA LEU A 117 -4.05 -27.47 -6.85
C LEU A 117 -4.90 -27.49 -5.58
N GLN A 118 -4.31 -27.02 -4.50
CA GLN A 118 -5.02 -26.79 -3.24
C GLN A 118 -5.57 -25.37 -3.21
N GLY A 119 -6.91 -25.23 -3.23
CA GLY A 119 -7.58 -23.97 -3.07
C GLY A 119 -7.47 -23.44 -1.62
N ILE A 120 -7.65 -22.14 -1.47
CA ILE A 120 -7.79 -21.45 -0.18
C ILE A 120 -9.20 -20.87 -0.07
N THR A 121 -9.75 -20.75 1.14
CA THR A 121 -11.07 -20.17 1.35
C THR A 121 -10.98 -18.67 1.66
N ALA A 122 -12.04 -17.93 1.36
CA ALA A 122 -12.15 -16.52 1.71
C ALA A 122 -11.96 -16.26 3.21
N ASP A 123 -12.55 -17.14 4.04
CA ASP A 123 -12.46 -17.01 5.50
C ASP A 123 -11.04 -17.23 6.00
N MET A 124 -10.29 -18.18 5.44
CA MET A 124 -8.88 -18.38 5.76
C MET A 124 -8.04 -17.15 5.40
N VAL A 125 -8.26 -16.57 4.22
CA VAL A 125 -7.55 -15.37 3.76
C VAL A 125 -7.86 -14.17 4.66
N TYR A 126 -9.14 -13.94 4.94
CA TYR A 126 -9.58 -12.83 5.78
C TYR A 126 -9.03 -12.97 7.22
N ALA A 127 -9.22 -14.13 7.84
CA ALA A 127 -8.72 -14.37 9.20
C ALA A 127 -7.20 -14.23 9.30
N ALA A 128 -6.44 -14.77 8.33
CA ALA A 128 -4.99 -14.64 8.29
C ALA A 128 -4.54 -13.20 8.11
N ALA A 129 -5.23 -12.41 7.26
CA ALA A 129 -4.91 -11.01 7.05
C ALA A 129 -5.21 -10.15 8.30
N MET A 130 -6.33 -10.41 8.98
CA MET A 130 -6.71 -9.67 10.20
C MET A 130 -5.82 -10.01 11.40
N ALA A 131 -5.32 -11.24 11.48
CA ALA A 131 -4.42 -11.68 12.54
C ALA A 131 -2.96 -11.20 12.37
N GLN A 132 -2.59 -10.70 11.20
CA GLN A 132 -1.24 -10.25 10.91
C GLN A 132 -1.14 -8.71 10.99
N PRO A 133 -0.20 -8.15 11.76
CA PRO A 133 0.00 -6.71 11.76
C PRO A 133 0.58 -6.24 10.42
N PHE A 134 0.15 -5.07 9.96
CA PHE A 134 0.81 -4.32 8.92
C PHE A 134 1.35 -3.00 9.48
N GLN A 135 2.58 -2.67 9.13
CA GLN A 135 3.27 -1.51 9.68
C GLN A 135 3.24 -1.47 11.23
N GLY A 136 3.41 -2.65 11.85
CA GLY A 136 3.53 -2.82 13.29
C GLY A 136 2.24 -2.84 14.10
N ARG A 137 1.05 -2.77 13.46
CA ARG A 137 -0.26 -2.75 14.14
C ARG A 137 -1.30 -3.57 13.39
N LEU A 138 -2.29 -4.09 14.12
CA LEU A 138 -3.49 -4.69 13.54
C LEU A 138 -4.41 -3.61 12.94
N LEU A 139 -5.34 -4.01 12.08
CA LEU A 139 -6.29 -3.07 11.47
C LEU A 139 -7.15 -2.35 12.52
N SER A 140 -7.61 -3.06 13.57
CA SER A 140 -8.34 -2.49 14.70
C SER A 140 -7.55 -1.40 15.41
N GLU A 141 -6.27 -1.64 15.69
CA GLU A 141 -5.38 -0.68 16.34
C GLU A 141 -5.15 0.57 15.47
N TRP A 142 -5.12 0.42 14.13
CA TRP A 142 -5.07 1.56 13.21
C TRP A 142 -6.36 2.39 13.25
N ALA A 143 -7.54 1.74 13.39
CA ALA A 143 -8.82 2.44 13.54
C ALA A 143 -8.89 3.22 14.85
N GLU A 144 -8.48 2.62 15.98
CA GLU A 144 -8.41 3.28 17.29
C GLU A 144 -7.48 4.50 17.26
N ASN A 145 -6.32 4.38 16.62
CA ASN A 145 -5.39 5.51 16.46
C ASN A 145 -5.96 6.62 15.59
N LEU A 146 -6.68 6.26 14.51
CA LEU A 146 -7.36 7.22 13.66
C LEU A 146 -8.43 7.99 14.45
N GLU A 147 -9.21 7.29 15.29
CA GLU A 147 -10.23 7.89 16.16
C GLU A 147 -9.62 8.88 17.12
N SER A 148 -8.57 8.48 17.83
CA SER A 148 -7.84 9.31 18.79
C SER A 148 -7.23 10.56 18.15
N ASP A 149 -6.52 10.41 17.04
CA ASP A 149 -5.92 11.52 16.28
C ASP A 149 -6.99 12.50 15.78
N ARG A 150 -8.08 11.96 15.26
CA ARG A 150 -9.21 12.73 14.76
C ARG A 150 -9.86 13.55 15.87
N LEU A 151 -10.12 12.96 17.04
CA LEU A 151 -10.66 13.65 18.20
C LEU A 151 -9.73 14.78 18.67
N ALA A 152 -8.43 14.50 18.77
CA ALA A 152 -7.44 15.49 19.17
C ALA A 152 -7.44 16.70 18.22
N ARG A 153 -7.57 16.49 16.89
CA ARG A 153 -7.65 17.56 15.89
C ARG A 153 -8.90 18.40 16.06
N ILE A 154 -10.05 17.78 16.32
CA ILE A 154 -11.32 18.49 16.57
C ILE A 154 -11.18 19.37 17.82
N VAL A 155 -10.77 18.77 18.95
CA VAL A 155 -10.59 19.47 20.22
C VAL A 155 -9.64 20.65 20.08
N ASN A 156 -8.50 20.46 19.43
CA ASN A 156 -7.51 21.51 19.24
C ASN A 156 -8.01 22.63 18.31
N ALA A 157 -8.79 22.32 17.28
CA ALA A 157 -9.39 23.32 16.40
C ALA A 157 -10.43 24.16 17.16
N VAL A 158 -11.28 23.53 17.96
CA VAL A 158 -12.27 24.22 18.81
C VAL A 158 -11.58 25.12 19.84
N ARG A 159 -10.57 24.62 20.55
CA ARG A 159 -9.82 25.42 21.53
C ARG A 159 -9.14 26.64 20.91
N ARG A 160 -8.48 26.46 19.74
CA ARG A 160 -7.83 27.58 19.04
C ARG A 160 -8.82 28.65 18.60
N GLY A 161 -9.94 28.26 17.98
CA GLY A 161 -10.95 29.19 17.54
C GLY A 161 -11.56 29.96 18.70
N TYR A 162 -11.81 29.27 19.82
CA TYR A 162 -12.33 29.91 21.02
C TYR A 162 -11.35 30.94 21.60
N LEU A 163 -10.07 30.59 21.71
CA LEU A 163 -9.01 31.50 22.19
C LEU A 163 -8.80 32.71 21.26
N ALA A 164 -9.03 32.51 19.94
CA ALA A 164 -8.94 33.58 18.95
C ALA A 164 -10.18 34.49 18.91
N GLY A 165 -11.25 34.13 19.63
CA GLY A 165 -12.53 34.86 19.55
C GLY A 165 -13.26 34.63 18.22
N ASP A 166 -13.02 33.50 17.54
CA ASP A 166 -13.68 33.16 16.29
C ASP A 166 -15.19 32.94 16.50
N ARG A 167 -15.97 33.27 15.48
CA ARG A 167 -17.40 32.94 15.46
C ARG A 167 -17.57 31.40 15.38
N VAL A 168 -18.65 30.92 15.92
CA VAL A 168 -18.98 29.49 15.98
C VAL A 168 -18.94 28.83 14.61
N GLU A 169 -19.48 29.51 13.59
CA GLU A 169 -19.46 29.01 12.21
C GLU A 169 -18.05 28.91 11.65
N THR A 170 -17.16 29.82 12.06
CA THR A 170 -15.75 29.80 11.67
C THR A 170 -15.05 28.62 12.33
N ILE A 171 -15.31 28.35 13.61
CA ILE A 171 -14.76 27.20 14.34
C ILE A 171 -15.20 25.90 13.68
N ALA A 172 -16.51 25.71 13.42
CA ALA A 172 -17.03 24.51 12.78
C ALA A 172 -16.45 24.32 11.36
N ARG A 173 -16.28 25.41 10.63
CA ARG A 173 -15.65 25.41 9.30
C ARG A 173 -14.17 25.08 9.35
N ASN A 174 -13.44 25.56 10.34
CA ASN A 174 -12.02 25.22 10.57
C ASN A 174 -11.84 23.73 10.94
N VAL A 175 -12.83 23.11 11.54
CA VAL A 175 -12.83 21.68 11.80
C VAL A 175 -13.07 20.91 10.50
N ARG A 176 -14.20 21.16 9.82
CA ARG A 176 -14.63 20.39 8.65
C ARG A 176 -13.89 20.75 7.37
N GLY A 177 -13.65 22.03 7.12
CA GLY A 177 -13.20 22.61 5.86
C GLY A 177 -14.35 23.09 4.98
N HIS A 178 -14.03 23.68 3.82
CA HIS A 178 -14.97 24.22 2.85
C HIS A 178 -15.28 23.20 1.75
N ALA A 179 -16.57 23.07 1.39
CA ALA A 179 -17.03 22.17 0.33
C ALA A 179 -16.44 22.48 -1.04
N ASN A 180 -16.29 23.78 -1.38
CA ASN A 180 -15.70 24.22 -2.64
C ASN A 180 -14.18 23.95 -2.76
N LYS A 181 -13.55 23.47 -1.68
CA LYS A 181 -12.16 23.02 -1.63
C LYS A 181 -12.05 21.52 -1.32
N ASP A 182 -13.12 20.75 -1.54
CA ASP A 182 -13.21 19.34 -1.17
C ASP A 182 -12.82 19.06 0.28
N TYR A 183 -13.12 20.01 1.18
CA TYR A 183 -12.79 19.96 2.61
C TYR A 183 -11.29 19.84 2.93
N ARG A 184 -10.40 20.23 1.99
CA ARG A 184 -8.94 20.08 2.14
C ARG A 184 -8.31 21.10 3.08
N ASP A 185 -9.01 22.13 3.44
CA ASP A 185 -8.54 23.20 4.34
C ASP A 185 -9.04 23.06 5.77
N GLY A 186 -9.76 21.99 6.10
CA GLY A 186 -10.20 21.69 7.46
C GLY A 186 -9.21 20.84 8.26
N SER A 187 -9.28 20.92 9.60
CA SER A 187 -8.44 20.14 10.52
C SER A 187 -8.58 18.62 10.33
N LEU A 188 -9.72 18.13 9.81
CA LEU A 188 -10.01 16.73 9.56
C LEU A 188 -9.39 16.20 8.24
N GLN A 189 -8.79 17.06 7.42
CA GLN A 189 -8.17 16.62 6.15
C GLN A 189 -7.08 15.57 6.37
N MET A 190 -6.24 15.76 7.37
CA MET A 190 -5.18 14.78 7.68
C MET A 190 -5.75 13.42 8.09
N SER A 191 -6.84 13.40 8.86
CA SER A 191 -7.51 12.15 9.27
C SER A 191 -8.11 11.42 8.06
N ARG A 192 -8.66 12.14 7.08
CA ARG A 192 -9.14 11.55 5.81
C ARG A 192 -7.99 10.96 5.00
N ALA A 193 -6.86 11.65 4.92
CA ALA A 193 -5.66 11.15 4.25
C ALA A 193 -5.11 9.89 4.94
N ASN A 194 -5.12 9.86 6.27
CA ASN A 194 -4.72 8.68 7.06
C ASN A 194 -5.68 7.50 6.82
N ALA A 195 -6.98 7.73 6.85
CA ALA A 195 -7.99 6.70 6.54
C ALA A 195 -7.81 6.12 5.13
N ALA A 196 -7.56 6.97 4.13
CA ALA A 196 -7.28 6.53 2.77
C ALA A 196 -6.00 5.68 2.68
N SER A 197 -4.96 6.05 3.43
CA SER A 197 -3.70 5.29 3.48
C SER A 197 -3.87 3.94 4.18
N ILE A 198 -4.61 3.89 5.28
CA ILE A 198 -4.95 2.65 6.00
C ILE A 198 -5.73 1.71 5.06
N ALA A 199 -6.77 2.21 4.39
CA ALA A 199 -7.58 1.42 3.47
C ALA A 199 -6.77 0.83 2.30
N LYS A 200 -5.92 1.63 1.66
CA LYS A 200 -5.03 1.17 0.58
C LYS A 200 -4.05 0.10 1.07
N THR A 201 -3.50 0.29 2.25
CA THR A 201 -2.54 -0.65 2.84
C THR A 201 -3.23 -1.96 3.21
N ALA A 202 -4.42 -1.91 3.82
CA ALA A 202 -5.19 -3.08 4.18
C ALA A 202 -5.57 -3.95 2.96
N VAL A 203 -5.97 -3.32 1.84
CA VAL A 203 -6.25 -4.01 0.57
C VAL A 203 -5.01 -4.77 0.07
N ASN A 204 -3.87 -4.10 -0.02
CA ASN A 204 -2.64 -4.74 -0.51
C ASN A 204 -2.11 -5.81 0.46
N HIS A 205 -2.25 -5.59 1.77
CA HIS A 205 -1.91 -6.55 2.81
C HIS A 205 -2.74 -7.83 2.68
N LEU A 206 -4.05 -7.71 2.47
CA LEU A 206 -4.94 -8.87 2.29
C LEU A 206 -4.59 -9.64 1.02
N ALA A 207 -4.39 -8.97 -0.11
CA ALA A 207 -4.01 -9.63 -1.37
C ALA A 207 -2.65 -10.34 -1.26
N ALA A 208 -1.66 -9.73 -0.61
CA ALA A 208 -0.38 -10.39 -0.34
C ALA A 208 -0.54 -11.60 0.60
N THR A 209 -1.44 -11.52 1.58
CA THR A 209 -1.75 -12.65 2.48
C THR A 209 -2.43 -13.80 1.73
N ALA A 210 -3.37 -13.51 0.83
CA ALA A 210 -4.01 -14.53 -0.02
C ALA A 210 -2.97 -15.27 -0.86
N ARG A 211 -2.06 -14.55 -1.52
CA ARG A 211 -0.97 -15.15 -2.31
C ARG A 211 -0.07 -16.01 -1.46
N ASN A 212 0.33 -15.55 -0.28
CA ASN A 212 1.15 -16.33 0.64
C ASN A 212 0.43 -17.60 1.14
N SER A 213 -0.85 -17.53 1.42
CA SER A 213 -1.66 -18.68 1.82
C SER A 213 -1.75 -19.70 0.69
N PHE A 214 -2.02 -19.24 -0.54
CA PHE A 214 -2.03 -20.10 -1.73
C PHE A 214 -0.66 -20.76 -1.99
N THR A 215 0.42 -19.96 -1.89
CA THR A 215 1.80 -20.46 -2.02
C THR A 215 2.09 -21.56 -0.99
N SER A 216 1.65 -21.35 0.24
CA SER A 216 1.87 -22.32 1.32
C SER A 216 1.11 -23.62 1.11
N ALA A 217 -0.10 -23.56 0.54
CA ALA A 217 -0.91 -24.72 0.20
C ALA A 217 -0.36 -25.52 -1.00
N ASN A 218 0.41 -24.88 -1.89
CA ASN A 218 0.93 -25.45 -3.14
C ASN A 218 2.47 -25.45 -3.21
N ARG A 219 3.16 -25.69 -2.08
CA ARG A 219 4.63 -25.66 -1.99
C ARG A 219 5.32 -26.78 -2.81
N ASP A 220 4.61 -27.82 -3.14
CA ASP A 220 5.08 -28.95 -3.94
C ASP A 220 5.45 -28.55 -5.37
N ILE A 221 4.72 -27.62 -5.97
CA ILE A 221 4.98 -27.12 -7.34
C ILE A 221 5.76 -25.81 -7.37
N VAL A 222 5.85 -25.06 -6.27
CA VAL A 222 6.51 -23.75 -6.22
C VAL A 222 7.95 -23.90 -5.73
N LYS A 223 8.90 -23.29 -6.48
CA LYS A 223 10.34 -23.25 -6.15
C LYS A 223 10.73 -22.04 -5.32
N GLY A 224 10.11 -20.89 -5.60
CA GLY A 224 10.46 -19.62 -4.98
C GLY A 224 9.54 -18.48 -5.43
N LYS A 225 9.99 -17.27 -5.15
CA LYS A 225 9.26 -16.04 -5.44
C LYS A 225 10.17 -15.02 -6.11
N GLN A 226 9.60 -14.15 -6.94
CA GLN A 226 10.30 -13.02 -7.52
C GLN A 226 9.54 -11.74 -7.21
N TRP A 227 10.23 -10.74 -6.66
CA TRP A 227 9.68 -9.43 -6.38
C TRP A 227 9.39 -8.66 -7.67
N LEU A 228 8.24 -7.99 -7.73
CA LEU A 228 7.82 -7.17 -8.85
C LEU A 228 7.41 -5.79 -8.35
N SER A 229 8.20 -4.78 -8.69
CA SER A 229 7.89 -3.40 -8.34
C SER A 229 7.05 -2.72 -9.42
N THR A 230 6.20 -1.79 -9.02
CA THR A 230 5.49 -0.94 -9.98
C THR A 230 6.47 0.02 -10.64
N LEU A 231 6.55 0.03 -11.97
CA LEU A 231 7.45 0.91 -12.72
C LEU A 231 6.84 2.30 -12.88
N ASP A 232 6.93 3.11 -11.83
CA ASP A 232 6.50 4.51 -11.83
C ASP A 232 7.31 5.36 -10.84
N ASN A 233 7.08 6.66 -10.82
CA ASN A 233 7.81 7.63 -9.98
C ASN A 233 7.37 7.66 -8.50
N LYS A 234 6.44 6.79 -8.08
CA LYS A 234 5.93 6.71 -6.70
C LYS A 234 6.41 5.45 -5.97
N THR A 235 7.16 4.60 -6.64
CA THR A 235 7.72 3.39 -6.06
C THR A 235 8.83 3.76 -5.08
N SER A 236 8.77 3.21 -3.86
CA SER A 236 9.75 3.48 -2.81
C SER A 236 11.11 2.86 -3.12
N HIS A 237 12.18 3.41 -2.53
CA HIS A 237 13.54 2.88 -2.68
C HIS A 237 13.63 1.42 -2.19
N ASP A 238 12.92 1.06 -1.13
CA ASP A 238 12.84 -0.31 -0.63
C ASP A 238 12.30 -1.29 -1.67
N CYS A 239 11.35 -0.85 -2.49
CA CYS A 239 10.79 -1.66 -3.56
C CYS A 239 11.71 -1.66 -4.80
N ILE A 240 12.32 -0.52 -5.15
CA ILE A 240 13.22 -0.37 -6.30
C ILE A 240 14.37 -1.36 -6.25
N ILE A 241 15.08 -1.43 -5.12
CA ILE A 241 16.24 -2.30 -4.97
C ILE A 241 15.89 -3.79 -4.96
N ARG A 242 14.63 -4.13 -4.67
CA ARG A 242 14.14 -5.51 -4.65
C ARG A 242 13.57 -5.98 -5.97
N ASP A 243 13.42 -5.08 -6.94
CA ASP A 243 12.78 -5.42 -8.21
C ASP A 243 13.51 -6.53 -8.94
N LEU A 244 12.76 -7.56 -9.38
CA LEU A 244 13.22 -8.81 -9.97
C LEU A 244 14.10 -9.69 -9.09
N LEU A 245 14.40 -9.31 -7.86
CA LEU A 245 15.14 -10.17 -6.94
C LEU A 245 14.32 -11.42 -6.57
N ARG A 246 15.04 -12.55 -6.44
CA ARG A 246 14.45 -13.86 -6.14
C ARG A 246 14.62 -14.23 -4.68
N TYR A 247 13.64 -14.91 -4.13
CA TYR A 247 13.62 -15.39 -2.75
C TYR A 247 13.09 -16.83 -2.69
N THR A 248 13.57 -17.59 -1.71
CA THR A 248 13.00 -18.91 -1.41
C THR A 248 11.58 -18.76 -0.83
N LEU A 249 10.86 -19.87 -0.68
CA LEU A 249 9.57 -19.89 0.00
C LEU A 249 9.66 -19.43 1.46
N ASP A 250 10.82 -19.58 2.09
CA ASP A 250 11.11 -19.15 3.46
C ASP A 250 11.71 -17.71 3.51
N ASN A 251 11.52 -16.93 2.44
CA ASN A 251 11.93 -15.54 2.31
C ASN A 251 13.45 -15.28 2.36
N LYS A 252 14.28 -16.29 2.11
CA LYS A 252 15.75 -16.12 2.05
C LYS A 252 16.16 -15.63 0.66
N PRO A 253 17.10 -14.64 0.57
CA PRO A 253 17.63 -14.15 -0.70
C PRO A 253 18.29 -15.27 -1.53
N VAL A 254 18.13 -15.24 -2.86
CA VAL A 254 18.72 -16.17 -3.81
C VAL A 254 19.63 -15.42 -4.79
N GLY A 255 20.94 -15.58 -4.65
CA GLY A 255 21.95 -14.92 -5.48
C GLY A 255 22.25 -13.46 -5.13
N HIS A 256 21.73 -12.97 -4.01
CA HIS A 256 21.96 -11.62 -3.49
C HIS A 256 21.84 -11.59 -1.96
N LYS A 257 22.07 -10.41 -1.32
CA LYS A 257 22.02 -10.25 0.14
C LYS A 257 20.83 -9.41 0.64
N VAL A 258 20.03 -8.82 -0.26
CA VAL A 258 18.92 -7.92 0.09
C VAL A 258 17.80 -8.72 0.80
N PRO A 259 17.43 -8.38 2.04
CA PRO A 259 16.43 -9.13 2.80
C PRO A 259 15.03 -8.93 2.23
N TYR A 260 14.18 -9.95 2.36
CA TYR A 260 12.77 -9.91 1.93
C TYR A 260 11.91 -8.97 2.79
N LEU A 261 12.26 -8.83 4.07
CA LEU A 261 11.51 -8.08 5.08
C LEU A 261 10.06 -8.59 5.21
N GLN A 262 9.08 -7.69 5.21
CA GLN A 262 7.66 -8.04 5.29
C GLN A 262 7.07 -8.50 3.94
N GLY A 263 7.83 -8.31 2.86
CA GLY A 263 7.41 -8.67 1.51
C GLY A 263 6.63 -7.56 0.78
N PRO A 264 6.41 -7.77 -0.54
CA PRO A 264 5.70 -6.80 -1.36
C PRO A 264 4.23 -6.70 -0.96
N GLY A 265 3.66 -5.50 -1.08
CA GLY A 265 2.32 -5.16 -0.58
C GLY A 265 2.25 -4.87 0.92
N LYS A 266 3.30 -5.20 1.69
CA LYS A 266 3.37 -5.09 3.16
C LYS A 266 4.53 -4.25 3.69
N ILE A 267 5.56 -3.99 2.89
CA ILE A 267 6.83 -3.42 3.35
C ILE A 267 6.71 -1.96 3.83
N HIS A 268 5.76 -1.19 3.32
CA HIS A 268 5.46 0.19 3.73
C HIS A 268 4.00 0.55 3.43
N PHE A 269 3.52 1.67 3.98
CA PHE A 269 2.18 2.17 3.66
C PHE A 269 1.98 2.38 2.16
N CYS A 270 0.79 2.00 1.67
CA CYS A 270 0.40 2.10 0.26
C CYS A 270 1.38 1.40 -0.71
N CYS A 271 2.08 0.36 -0.25
CA CYS A 271 2.95 -0.44 -1.10
C CYS A 271 2.15 -1.10 -2.24
N ARG A 272 2.55 -0.86 -3.49
CA ARG A 272 1.91 -1.39 -4.69
C ARG A 272 2.71 -2.50 -5.37
N SER A 273 3.88 -2.83 -4.83
CA SER A 273 4.68 -3.94 -5.30
C SER A 273 3.96 -5.26 -5.07
N THR A 274 4.21 -6.22 -5.93
CA THR A 274 3.70 -7.58 -5.85
C THR A 274 4.85 -8.58 -5.97
N GLU A 275 4.54 -9.84 -6.04
CA GLU A 275 5.47 -10.90 -6.40
C GLU A 275 4.80 -11.89 -7.34
N THR A 276 5.60 -12.56 -8.15
CA THR A 276 5.19 -13.76 -8.87
C THR A 276 5.81 -14.99 -8.26
N LEU A 277 5.12 -16.11 -8.35
CA LEU A 277 5.66 -17.39 -7.94
C LEU A 277 6.52 -17.96 -9.05
N ILE A 278 7.63 -18.57 -8.69
CA ILE A 278 8.52 -19.31 -9.59
C ILE A 278 8.21 -20.78 -9.39
N LEU A 279 7.71 -21.43 -10.42
CA LEU A 279 7.44 -22.86 -10.41
C LEU A 279 8.74 -23.67 -10.53
N LYS A 280 8.71 -24.88 -10.03
CA LYS A 280 9.70 -25.90 -10.38
C LYS A 280 9.59 -26.22 -11.86
N SER A 281 10.70 -26.53 -12.51
CA SER A 281 10.65 -27.04 -13.88
C SER A 281 9.87 -28.36 -13.95
N TRP A 282 9.27 -28.65 -15.09
CA TRP A 282 8.53 -29.91 -15.25
C TRP A 282 9.42 -31.12 -15.01
N ARG A 283 10.70 -31.04 -15.35
CA ARG A 283 11.69 -32.07 -15.04
C ARG A 283 11.94 -32.23 -13.53
N GLU A 284 12.00 -31.09 -12.77
CA GLU A 284 12.08 -31.14 -11.30
C GLU A 284 10.84 -31.77 -10.67
N LEU A 285 9.69 -31.71 -11.34
CA LEU A 285 8.43 -32.35 -10.95
C LEU A 285 8.32 -33.80 -11.46
N GLY A 286 9.30 -34.31 -12.21
CA GLY A 286 9.27 -35.65 -12.79
C GLY A 286 8.32 -35.81 -13.97
N ILE A 287 7.95 -34.71 -14.65
CA ILE A 287 7.03 -34.68 -15.79
C ILE A 287 7.82 -34.37 -17.05
N ASP A 288 7.74 -35.25 -18.06
CA ASP A 288 8.48 -35.13 -19.32
C ASP A 288 7.67 -34.37 -20.36
N ILE A 289 7.67 -33.04 -20.23
CA ILE A 289 7.10 -32.09 -21.21
C ILE A 289 8.03 -30.87 -21.37
N ASP A 290 8.00 -30.27 -22.58
CA ASP A 290 8.84 -29.11 -22.92
C ASP A 290 8.35 -27.81 -22.25
N GLU A 291 9.30 -26.94 -21.87
CA GLU A 291 9.05 -25.60 -21.36
C GLU A 291 9.04 -24.54 -22.48
N MET A 292 8.22 -23.50 -22.35
CA MET A 292 7.96 -22.49 -23.40
C MET A 292 8.74 -21.16 -23.20
N ASP A 293 8.93 -20.34 -24.27
CA ASP A 293 9.82 -19.14 -24.36
C ASP A 293 9.31 -17.77 -23.83
N GLU A 294 10.19 -16.73 -23.68
CA GLU A 294 10.06 -15.46 -22.89
C GLU A 294 9.11 -14.34 -23.40
N GLY A 295 8.56 -13.48 -22.50
CA GLY A 295 7.54 -12.42 -22.73
C GLY A 295 7.84 -10.97 -22.26
N THR A 296 6.83 -10.08 -22.07
CA THR A 296 6.93 -8.63 -21.78
C THR A 296 6.40 -8.22 -20.40
N ARG A 297 6.72 -6.98 -19.92
CA ARG A 297 6.34 -6.40 -18.62
C ARG A 297 5.70 -5.01 -18.80
N ALA A 298 4.66 -4.68 -18.02
CA ALA A 298 4.02 -3.37 -18.01
C ALA A 298 4.83 -2.30 -17.24
N SER A 299 4.89 -1.09 -17.78
CA SER A 299 5.42 0.10 -17.13
C SER A 299 4.43 1.27 -17.25
N MET A 300 4.69 2.40 -16.58
CA MET A 300 3.87 3.61 -16.74
C MET A 300 3.97 4.22 -18.16
N ASP A 301 4.97 3.86 -18.95
CA ASP A 301 5.19 4.32 -20.33
C ASP A 301 4.74 3.28 -21.38
N GLY A 302 4.03 2.22 -20.95
CA GLY A 302 3.61 1.12 -21.81
C GLY A 302 4.33 -0.20 -21.50
N GLN A 303 4.39 -1.10 -22.49
CA GLN A 303 5.06 -2.40 -22.32
C GLN A 303 6.57 -2.30 -22.55
N VAL A 304 7.34 -2.95 -21.69
CA VAL A 304 8.79 -3.10 -21.78
C VAL A 304 9.16 -4.60 -21.81
N PRO A 305 10.37 -5.00 -22.26
CA PRO A 305 10.81 -6.39 -22.18
C PRO A 305 10.70 -6.93 -20.74
N GLY A 306 10.26 -8.16 -20.60
CA GLY A 306 9.97 -8.76 -19.30
C GLY A 306 11.16 -8.80 -18.32
N LYS A 307 12.39 -8.81 -18.84
CA LYS A 307 13.64 -8.75 -18.07
C LYS A 307 14.01 -7.34 -17.60
N THR A 308 13.34 -6.27 -18.06
CA THR A 308 13.66 -4.89 -17.71
C THR A 308 13.48 -4.68 -16.21
N SER A 309 14.57 -4.46 -15.48
CA SER A 309 14.54 -4.10 -14.06
C SER A 309 14.06 -2.66 -13.87
N TYR A 310 13.68 -2.30 -12.63
CA TYR A 310 13.33 -0.92 -12.32
C TYR A 310 14.48 0.05 -12.62
N LEU A 311 15.72 -0.31 -12.28
CA LEU A 311 16.89 0.53 -12.50
C LEU A 311 17.16 0.75 -14.00
N GLU A 312 17.05 -0.30 -14.81
CA GLU A 312 17.16 -0.19 -16.28
C GLU A 312 16.04 0.66 -16.89
N TRP A 313 14.81 0.51 -16.40
CA TRP A 313 13.69 1.34 -16.83
C TRP A 313 13.93 2.81 -16.45
N LEU A 314 14.34 3.08 -15.19
CA LEU A 314 14.62 4.44 -14.72
C LEU A 314 15.76 5.10 -15.53
N GLY A 315 16.80 4.34 -15.87
CA GLY A 315 17.90 4.83 -16.70
C GLY A 315 17.47 5.35 -18.07
N ARG A 316 16.35 4.84 -18.60
CA ARG A 316 15.76 5.28 -19.89
C ARG A 316 14.81 6.47 -19.76
N GLN A 317 14.52 6.93 -18.52
CA GLN A 317 13.57 8.00 -18.29
C GLN A 317 14.19 9.40 -18.47
N PRO A 318 13.36 10.43 -18.78
CA PRO A 318 13.83 11.82 -18.83
C PRO A 318 14.43 12.27 -17.50
N ALA A 319 15.39 13.22 -17.52
CA ALA A 319 16.08 13.75 -16.36
C ALA A 319 15.13 14.16 -15.23
N GLN A 320 14.04 14.85 -15.57
CA GLN A 320 13.02 15.25 -14.59
C GLN A 320 12.43 14.08 -13.81
N ARG A 321 12.19 12.93 -14.47
CA ARG A 321 11.63 11.73 -13.82
C ARG A 321 12.69 11.04 -12.97
N GLN A 322 13.93 10.98 -13.43
CA GLN A 322 15.05 10.47 -12.65
C GLN A 322 15.24 11.29 -11.37
N ASP A 323 15.18 12.63 -11.46
CA ASP A 323 15.28 13.54 -10.31
C ASP A 323 14.10 13.39 -9.33
N GLN A 324 12.89 13.10 -9.81
CA GLN A 324 11.75 12.81 -8.95
C GLN A 324 11.93 11.55 -8.11
N VAL A 325 12.63 10.54 -8.63
CA VAL A 325 12.87 9.25 -7.96
C VAL A 325 14.12 9.31 -7.07
N LEU A 326 15.23 9.84 -7.59
CA LEU A 326 16.54 9.80 -6.96
C LEU A 326 16.84 11.03 -6.09
N GLY A 327 16.13 12.13 -6.33
CA GLY A 327 16.53 13.46 -5.91
C GLY A 327 17.52 14.09 -6.91
N ALA A 328 17.53 15.42 -7.01
CA ALA A 328 18.25 16.16 -8.05
C ALA A 328 19.77 15.83 -8.09
N GLU A 329 20.42 15.73 -6.93
CA GLU A 329 21.86 15.52 -6.87
C GLU A 329 22.28 14.09 -7.26
N ARG A 330 21.55 13.06 -6.79
CA ARG A 330 21.83 11.67 -7.23
C ARG A 330 21.48 11.48 -8.71
N GLY A 331 20.41 12.10 -9.19
CA GLY A 331 20.07 12.12 -10.61
C GLY A 331 21.16 12.76 -11.47
N ARG A 332 21.80 13.83 -10.98
CA ARG A 332 22.94 14.47 -11.63
C ARG A 332 24.14 13.51 -11.71
N LEU A 333 24.56 12.92 -10.58
CA LEU A 333 25.68 11.97 -10.50
C LEU A 333 25.46 10.77 -11.45
N PHE A 334 24.25 10.25 -11.50
CA PHE A 334 23.88 9.17 -12.40
C PHE A 334 24.02 9.56 -13.88
N ARG A 335 23.44 10.71 -14.28
CA ARG A 335 23.50 11.17 -15.68
C ARG A 335 24.91 11.58 -16.12
N ALA A 336 25.74 12.01 -15.20
CA ALA A 336 27.16 12.29 -15.47
C ALA A 336 28.00 11.02 -15.64
N GLY A 337 27.43 9.83 -15.34
CA GLY A 337 28.17 8.57 -15.35
C GLY A 337 29.16 8.44 -14.20
N GLU A 338 29.00 9.27 -13.15
CA GLU A 338 29.90 9.26 -11.99
C GLU A 338 29.55 8.11 -11.03
N ILE A 339 28.29 7.67 -11.00
CA ILE A 339 27.80 6.56 -10.16
C ILE A 339 26.70 5.80 -10.92
N ASP A 340 26.77 4.48 -10.89
CA ASP A 340 25.69 3.63 -11.38
C ASP A 340 24.52 3.57 -10.40
N LEU A 341 23.30 3.36 -10.91
CA LEU A 341 22.10 3.28 -10.06
C LEU A 341 22.19 2.15 -9.01
N ALA A 342 22.80 1.02 -9.35
CA ALA A 342 22.99 -0.09 -8.42
C ALA A 342 23.91 0.29 -7.25
N ASP A 343 24.92 1.13 -7.49
CA ASP A 343 25.91 1.56 -6.48
C ASP A 343 25.34 2.60 -5.50
N MET A 344 24.13 3.08 -5.73
CA MET A 344 23.42 3.96 -4.78
C MET A 344 22.85 3.21 -3.56
N PHE A 345 22.98 1.89 -3.55
CA PHE A 345 22.49 1.02 -2.48
C PHE A 345 23.58 0.14 -1.91
N THR A 346 23.49 -0.16 -0.61
CA THR A 346 24.35 -1.18 0.02
C THR A 346 23.96 -2.59 -0.43
N ASP A 347 24.81 -3.58 -0.19
CA ASP A 347 24.53 -5.01 -0.42
C ASP A 347 23.22 -5.48 0.25
N LYS A 348 22.78 -4.78 1.32
CA LYS A 348 21.53 -5.05 2.05
C LYS A 348 20.33 -4.28 1.50
N GLY A 349 20.53 -3.44 0.47
CA GLY A 349 19.49 -2.63 -0.15
C GLY A 349 19.17 -1.35 0.62
N GLU A 350 20.07 -0.88 1.47
CA GLU A 350 19.96 0.40 2.16
C GLU A 350 20.47 1.53 1.26
N TRP A 351 19.82 2.69 1.34
CA TRP A 351 20.20 3.88 0.57
C TRP A 351 21.51 4.47 1.09
N ILE A 352 22.51 4.60 0.23
CA ILE A 352 23.81 5.21 0.61
C ILE A 352 23.63 6.72 0.76
N SER A 353 24.22 7.33 1.80
CA SER A 353 24.15 8.78 2.00
C SER A 353 24.78 9.55 0.84
N LEU A 354 24.29 10.77 0.60
CA LEU A 354 24.80 11.60 -0.50
C LEU A 354 26.29 11.96 -0.33
N GLU A 355 26.72 12.20 0.91
CA GLU A 355 28.12 12.46 1.25
C GLU A 355 29.01 11.26 0.86
N ARG A 356 28.56 10.04 1.19
CA ARG A 356 29.30 8.83 0.83
C ARG A 356 29.32 8.60 -0.67
N LEU A 357 28.23 8.92 -1.38
CA LEU A 357 28.20 8.84 -2.85
C LEU A 357 29.18 9.82 -3.50
N LYS A 358 29.28 11.06 -2.99
CA LYS A 358 30.23 12.06 -3.46
C LYS A 358 31.69 11.62 -3.26
N GLN A 359 32.00 10.98 -2.12
CA GLN A 359 33.31 10.39 -1.90
C GLN A 359 33.61 9.27 -2.90
N LEU A 360 32.63 8.44 -3.23
CA LEU A 360 32.80 7.35 -4.20
C LEU A 360 32.95 7.87 -5.64
N SER A 361 32.27 8.96 -6.00
CA SER A 361 32.37 9.61 -7.31
C SER A 361 33.63 10.47 -7.50
N GLY A 362 34.39 10.68 -6.44
CA GLY A 362 35.60 11.54 -6.52
C GLY A 362 35.31 13.04 -6.65
N THR A 363 34.05 13.46 -6.36
CA THR A 363 33.55 14.85 -6.50
C THR A 363 33.60 15.65 -5.19
N ASP A 364 34.34 15.18 -4.16
CA ASP A 364 34.66 15.98 -2.98
C ASP A 364 35.75 17.03 -3.36
N ASN A 365 35.29 18.20 -3.75
CA ASN A 365 36.09 19.44 -3.76
C ASN A 365 35.35 20.52 -2.97
#